data_9ee02c5a0fcf94cbecb8592736d1aedf
#
_entry.id   9ee02c5a0fcf94cbecb8592736d1aedf
#
_cell.length_a   1.000
_cell.length_b   1.000
_cell.length_c   1.000
_cell.angle_alpha   90.00
_cell.angle_beta   90.00
_cell.angle_gamma   90.00
#
_symmetry.space_group_name_H-M   'P 1'
#
loop_
_entity.id
_entity.type
_entity.pdbx_description
1 polymer ?
#
loop_
_entity_poly.entity_id
_entity_poly.type
_entity_poly.pdbx_seq_one_letter_code
_entity_poly.pdbx_strand_id
1 'polypeptide(L)'
;GVHPSVSTYLDIKSSDFYKVETTVEGKTIVTARAWLNLSDMIRLYEQNGIEVREKMISQYLQDKKVSKSFTNYYELFNKYKSDYQVDHILSGKNSSSVIERVRSAKYDERLSLLGLILDKVGSDLRNIYYEEQILNEMLESFKGIKSKIEESEASVSHLMVDVISAKQRELENGKRANSISDDRRRILHGTVNAMESAVTALAQAGDPDGTQGFEIIRQSY
;
A
#
# COMPACT_ATOMS: atom_id res chain seq x y z
N GLY A 1 0.02 8.66 -5.74
CA GLY A 1 -0.62 9.04 -7.02
C GLY A 1 -2.09 9.39 -6.85
N VAL A 2 -2.74 9.90 -7.88
CA VAL A 2 -4.18 10.19 -7.87
C VAL A 2 -4.97 8.89 -7.79
N HIS A 3 -6.12 8.89 -7.08
CA HIS A 3 -7.00 7.73 -7.00
C HIS A 3 -7.51 7.35 -8.41
N PRO A 4 -7.53 6.06 -8.79
CA PRO A 4 -7.85 5.64 -10.16
C PRO A 4 -9.25 6.07 -10.61
N SER A 5 -10.25 6.11 -9.71
CA SER A 5 -11.58 6.62 -10.07
C SER A 5 -11.56 8.10 -10.46
N VAL A 6 -10.69 8.90 -9.87
CA VAL A 6 -10.55 10.33 -10.19
C VAL A 6 -9.84 10.50 -11.54
N SER A 7 -8.70 9.81 -11.75
CA SER A 7 -7.97 9.91 -13.01
C SER A 7 -8.80 9.44 -14.20
N THR A 8 -9.42 8.26 -14.12
CA THR A 8 -10.23 7.73 -15.22
C THR A 8 -11.50 8.54 -15.47
N TYR A 9 -12.13 9.11 -14.42
CA TYR A 9 -13.23 10.04 -14.61
C TYR A 9 -12.81 11.27 -15.41
N LEU A 10 -11.67 11.87 -15.07
CA LEU A 10 -11.18 13.05 -15.75
C LEU A 10 -10.68 12.77 -17.17
N ASP A 11 -10.22 11.55 -17.46
CA ASP A 11 -9.93 11.10 -18.82
C ASP A 11 -11.19 11.00 -19.67
N ILE A 12 -12.33 10.61 -19.07
CA ILE A 12 -13.65 10.54 -19.75
C ILE A 12 -14.29 11.93 -19.86
N LYS A 13 -14.15 12.76 -18.81
CA LYS A 13 -14.79 14.08 -18.68
C LYS A 13 -13.79 15.18 -18.33
N SER A 14 -12.85 15.42 -19.21
CA SER A 14 -11.78 16.42 -19.03
C SER A 14 -12.31 17.85 -18.79
N SER A 15 -13.51 18.17 -19.27
CA SER A 15 -14.18 19.45 -19.03
C SER A 15 -14.46 19.71 -17.56
N ASP A 16 -14.56 18.68 -16.73
CA ASP A 16 -14.86 18.80 -15.30
C ASP A 16 -13.59 19.02 -14.46
N PHE A 17 -12.39 18.95 -15.07
CA PHE A 17 -11.12 19.17 -14.37
C PHE A 17 -11.01 20.56 -13.75
N TYR A 18 -11.41 21.58 -14.52
CA TYR A 18 -11.44 22.96 -14.04
C TYR A 18 -12.76 23.61 -14.49
N LYS A 19 -13.56 24.06 -13.52
CA LYS A 19 -14.84 24.68 -13.80
C LYS A 19 -15.11 25.81 -12.82
N VAL A 20 -15.58 26.93 -13.37
CA VAL A 20 -16.04 28.09 -12.61
C VAL A 20 -17.46 28.40 -13.06
N GLU A 21 -18.43 28.29 -12.16
CA GLU A 21 -19.83 28.62 -12.43
C GLU A 21 -20.29 29.69 -11.43
N THR A 22 -20.95 30.72 -11.94
CA THR A 22 -21.59 31.74 -11.11
C THR A 22 -23.07 31.45 -11.04
N THR A 23 -23.55 31.16 -9.83
CA THR A 23 -24.97 30.87 -9.57
C THR A 23 -25.59 32.00 -8.73
N VAL A 24 -26.88 31.97 -8.56
CA VAL A 24 -27.59 32.91 -7.67
C VAL A 24 -27.14 32.78 -6.21
N GLU A 25 -26.67 31.57 -5.83
CA GLU A 25 -26.17 31.25 -4.47
C GLU A 25 -24.70 31.63 -4.27
N GLY A 26 -23.99 32.05 -5.33
CA GLY A 26 -22.58 32.41 -5.28
C GLY A 26 -21.76 31.78 -6.41
N LYS A 27 -20.44 31.85 -6.24
CA LYS A 27 -19.48 31.30 -7.21
C LYS A 27 -19.00 29.92 -6.76
N THR A 28 -19.21 28.92 -7.58
CA THR A 28 -18.70 27.57 -7.37
C THR A 28 -17.47 27.32 -8.23
N ILE A 29 -16.45 26.67 -7.66
CA ILE A 29 -15.18 26.47 -8.34
C ILE A 29 -14.77 25.01 -8.14
N VAL A 30 -14.43 24.33 -9.24
CA VAL A 30 -13.75 23.04 -9.26
C VAL A 30 -12.33 23.25 -9.77
N THR A 31 -11.34 22.75 -9.03
CA THR A 31 -9.92 22.96 -9.34
C THR A 31 -9.14 21.65 -9.27
N ALA A 32 -7.93 21.62 -9.84
CA ALA A 32 -7.01 20.49 -9.70
C ALA A 32 -6.75 20.13 -8.22
N ARG A 33 -6.61 21.14 -7.35
CA ARG A 33 -6.43 20.91 -5.90
C ARG A 33 -7.65 20.24 -5.26
N ALA A 34 -8.86 20.62 -5.67
CA ALA A 34 -10.09 19.98 -5.19
C ALA A 34 -10.11 18.48 -5.55
N TRP A 35 -9.72 18.14 -6.77
CA TRP A 35 -9.61 16.75 -7.21
C TRP A 35 -8.53 15.96 -6.47
N LEU A 36 -7.36 16.55 -6.22
CA LEU A 36 -6.31 15.92 -5.44
C LEU A 36 -6.76 15.65 -4.00
N ASN A 37 -7.33 16.64 -3.34
CA ASN A 37 -7.83 16.49 -1.98
C ASN A 37 -8.95 15.44 -1.89
N LEU A 38 -9.86 15.42 -2.87
CA LEU A 38 -10.89 14.39 -2.96
C LEU A 38 -10.28 12.99 -3.14
N SER A 39 -9.29 12.87 -4.01
CA SER A 39 -8.53 11.62 -4.23
C SER A 39 -7.93 11.07 -2.93
N ASP A 40 -7.28 11.93 -2.15
CA ASP A 40 -6.66 11.55 -0.88
C ASP A 40 -7.72 11.13 0.15
N MET A 41 -8.85 11.84 0.19
CA MET A 41 -9.96 11.50 1.09
C MET A 41 -10.65 10.20 0.69
N ILE A 42 -10.83 9.92 -0.59
CA ILE A 42 -11.36 8.62 -1.05
C ILE A 42 -10.48 7.50 -0.54
N ARG A 43 -9.14 7.60 -0.73
CA ARG A 43 -8.19 6.59 -0.22
C ARG A 43 -8.30 6.40 1.29
N LEU A 44 -8.37 7.49 2.03
CA LEU A 44 -8.49 7.45 3.49
C LEU A 44 -9.78 6.75 3.93
N TYR A 45 -10.90 7.04 3.27
CA TYR A 45 -12.20 6.41 3.55
C TYR A 45 -12.16 4.91 3.22
N GLU A 46 -11.64 4.53 2.05
CA GLU A 46 -11.49 3.12 1.66
C GLU A 46 -10.59 2.34 2.62
N GLN A 47 -9.45 2.92 3.04
CA GLN A 47 -8.51 2.29 4.00
C GLN A 47 -9.14 2.05 5.37
N ASN A 48 -10.08 2.90 5.77
CA ASN A 48 -10.79 2.77 7.06
C ASN A 48 -12.14 2.06 6.93
N GLY A 49 -12.49 1.52 5.78
CA GLY A 49 -13.77 0.86 5.54
C GLY A 49 -14.98 1.80 5.64
N ILE A 50 -14.76 3.12 5.45
CA ILE A 50 -15.82 4.13 5.50
C ILE A 50 -16.38 4.32 4.09
N GLU A 51 -17.71 4.31 3.98
CA GLU A 51 -18.38 4.50 2.69
C GLU A 51 -18.21 5.92 2.16
N VAL A 52 -17.76 6.04 0.93
CA VAL A 52 -17.67 7.31 0.19
C VAL A 52 -19.04 7.64 -0.36
N ARG A 53 -19.64 8.74 0.11
CA ARG A 53 -20.97 9.20 -0.28
C ARG A 53 -20.95 10.56 -0.95
N GLU A 54 -22.00 10.91 -1.68
CA GLU A 54 -22.18 12.20 -2.35
C GLU A 54 -21.92 13.40 -1.40
N LYS A 55 -22.34 13.30 -0.13
CA LYS A 55 -22.11 14.36 0.87
C LYS A 55 -20.64 14.66 1.12
N MET A 56 -19.77 13.64 1.09
CA MET A 56 -18.32 13.83 1.23
C MET A 56 -17.74 14.41 -0.07
N ILE A 57 -18.11 13.87 -1.22
CA ILE A 57 -17.63 14.33 -2.53
C ILE A 57 -17.99 15.81 -2.76
N SER A 58 -19.21 16.23 -2.41
CA SER A 58 -19.68 17.61 -2.58
C SER A 58 -18.95 18.64 -1.71
N GLN A 59 -18.26 18.23 -0.65
CA GLN A 59 -17.41 19.13 0.15
C GLN A 59 -16.15 19.57 -0.63
N TYR A 60 -15.67 18.76 -1.54
CA TYR A 60 -14.52 19.06 -2.38
C TYR A 60 -14.91 19.60 -3.75
N LEU A 61 -15.93 18.99 -4.37
CA LEU A 61 -16.45 19.40 -5.67
C LEU A 61 -17.72 20.24 -5.46
N GLN A 62 -17.55 21.55 -5.31
CA GLN A 62 -18.64 22.48 -4.99
C GLN A 62 -19.69 22.62 -6.10
N ASP A 63 -19.34 22.34 -7.36
CA ASP A 63 -20.31 22.29 -8.46
C ASP A 63 -21.21 21.05 -8.33
N LYS A 64 -22.52 21.29 -8.11
CA LYS A 64 -23.49 20.23 -7.88
C LYS A 64 -23.59 19.23 -9.03
N LYS A 65 -23.41 19.69 -10.29
CA LYS A 65 -23.46 18.82 -11.47
C LYS A 65 -22.24 17.90 -11.54
N VAL A 66 -21.05 18.47 -11.31
CA VAL A 66 -19.78 17.73 -11.29
C VAL A 66 -19.77 16.73 -10.13
N SER A 67 -20.14 17.18 -8.93
CA SER A 67 -20.22 16.32 -7.75
C SER A 67 -21.13 15.11 -7.97
N LYS A 68 -22.36 15.33 -8.44
CA LYS A 68 -23.31 14.25 -8.73
C LYS A 68 -22.82 13.33 -9.86
N SER A 69 -22.25 13.92 -10.91
CA SER A 69 -21.69 13.15 -12.03
C SER A 69 -20.55 12.24 -11.58
N PHE A 70 -19.64 12.75 -10.76
CA PHE A 70 -18.55 11.97 -10.20
C PHE A 70 -19.04 10.90 -9.22
N THR A 71 -20.04 11.21 -8.37
CA THR A 71 -20.62 10.22 -7.44
C THR A 71 -21.18 9.02 -8.20
N ASN A 72 -21.99 9.25 -9.23
CA ASN A 72 -22.54 8.17 -10.04
C ASN A 72 -21.44 7.34 -10.72
N TYR A 73 -20.39 8.01 -11.20
CA TYR A 73 -19.23 7.33 -11.79
C TYR A 73 -18.48 6.51 -10.76
N TYR A 74 -18.26 7.03 -9.54
CA TYR A 74 -17.56 6.33 -8.47
C TYR A 74 -18.28 5.06 -8.02
N GLU A 75 -19.61 5.11 -7.91
CA GLU A 75 -20.44 3.93 -7.64
C GLU A 75 -20.27 2.86 -8.73
N LEU A 76 -20.29 3.29 -10.00
CA LEU A 76 -20.09 2.40 -11.15
C LEU A 76 -18.67 1.82 -11.17
N PHE A 77 -17.66 2.63 -10.87
CA PHE A 77 -16.27 2.20 -10.78
C PHE A 77 -16.08 1.11 -9.70
N ASN A 78 -16.68 1.28 -8.53
CA ASN A 78 -16.64 0.27 -7.47
C ASN A 78 -17.36 -1.03 -7.85
N LYS A 79 -18.46 -0.93 -8.59
CA LYS A 79 -19.11 -2.09 -9.16
C LYS A 79 -18.18 -2.84 -10.13
N TYR A 80 -17.47 -2.13 -10.99
CA TYR A 80 -16.49 -2.74 -11.89
C TYR A 80 -15.35 -3.39 -11.12
N LYS A 81 -14.85 -2.74 -10.07
CA LYS A 81 -13.82 -3.29 -9.19
C LYS A 81 -14.22 -4.65 -8.60
N SER A 82 -15.48 -4.77 -8.15
CA SER A 82 -16.05 -6.01 -7.64
C SER A 82 -16.26 -7.06 -8.74
N ASP A 83 -16.82 -6.65 -9.87
CA ASP A 83 -17.26 -7.57 -10.93
C ASP A 83 -16.09 -8.19 -11.71
N TYR A 84 -15.00 -7.44 -11.93
CA TYR A 84 -13.86 -7.89 -12.73
C TYR A 84 -12.78 -8.63 -11.94
N GLN A 85 -12.74 -8.52 -10.61
CA GLN A 85 -11.75 -9.21 -9.76
C GLN A 85 -10.33 -9.08 -10.31
N VAL A 86 -9.78 -7.86 -10.33
CA VAL A 86 -8.51 -7.50 -10.99
C VAL A 86 -7.35 -8.42 -10.58
N ASP A 87 -7.32 -8.90 -9.32
CA ASP A 87 -6.32 -9.86 -8.85
C ASP A 87 -6.33 -11.17 -9.64
N HIS A 88 -7.51 -11.65 -10.03
CA HIS A 88 -7.64 -12.84 -10.88
C HIS A 88 -7.16 -12.58 -12.31
N ILE A 89 -7.41 -11.36 -12.84
CA ILE A 89 -6.91 -10.96 -14.16
C ILE A 89 -5.38 -10.99 -14.17
N LEU A 90 -4.74 -10.36 -13.18
CA LEU A 90 -3.29 -10.26 -13.08
C LEU A 90 -2.60 -11.60 -12.81
N SER A 91 -3.28 -12.52 -12.10
CA SER A 91 -2.78 -13.88 -11.87
C SER A 91 -3.01 -14.85 -13.05
N GLY A 92 -3.58 -14.37 -14.15
CA GLY A 92 -3.90 -15.21 -15.31
C GLY A 92 -5.08 -16.16 -15.12
N LYS A 93 -5.83 -16.04 -14.02
CA LYS A 93 -7.00 -16.87 -13.70
C LYS A 93 -8.29 -16.27 -14.27
N ASN A 94 -8.30 -15.97 -15.56
CA ASN A 94 -9.45 -15.34 -16.20
C ASN A 94 -10.54 -16.35 -16.52
N SER A 95 -11.79 -16.05 -16.14
CA SER A 95 -12.94 -16.78 -16.59
C SER A 95 -13.35 -16.35 -18.00
N SER A 96 -13.93 -17.27 -18.79
CA SER A 96 -14.45 -16.95 -20.10
C SER A 96 -15.51 -15.84 -20.05
N SER A 97 -16.29 -15.75 -18.97
CA SER A 97 -17.30 -14.72 -18.74
C SER A 97 -16.69 -13.33 -18.59
N VAL A 98 -15.53 -13.19 -17.91
CA VAL A 98 -14.84 -11.90 -17.79
C VAL A 98 -14.33 -11.44 -19.16
N ILE A 99 -13.74 -12.34 -19.95
CA ILE A 99 -13.26 -12.02 -21.30
C ILE A 99 -14.40 -11.55 -22.21
N GLU A 100 -15.53 -12.27 -22.19
CA GLU A 100 -16.73 -11.92 -22.99
C GLU A 100 -17.28 -10.56 -22.56
N ARG A 101 -17.36 -10.31 -21.27
CA ARG A 101 -17.79 -9.02 -20.72
C ARG A 101 -16.89 -7.87 -21.18
N VAL A 102 -15.57 -8.04 -21.13
CA VAL A 102 -14.61 -7.01 -21.61
C VAL A 102 -14.79 -6.74 -23.10
N ARG A 103 -15.06 -7.78 -23.91
CA ARG A 103 -15.29 -7.64 -25.34
C ARG A 103 -16.56 -6.82 -25.64
N SER A 104 -17.62 -7.02 -24.87
CA SER A 104 -18.88 -6.32 -25.04
C SER A 104 -18.98 -4.99 -24.28
N ALA A 105 -18.01 -4.69 -23.40
CA ALA A 105 -18.01 -3.52 -22.55
C ALA A 105 -17.93 -2.21 -23.36
N LYS A 106 -18.59 -1.16 -22.85
CA LYS A 106 -18.50 0.19 -23.39
C LYS A 106 -17.11 0.81 -23.12
N TYR A 107 -16.82 1.90 -23.82
CA TYR A 107 -15.53 2.58 -23.72
C TYR A 107 -15.17 3.01 -22.29
N ASP A 108 -16.12 3.61 -21.57
CA ASP A 108 -15.94 4.06 -20.17
C ASP A 108 -15.68 2.90 -19.20
N GLU A 109 -16.35 1.77 -19.40
CA GLU A 109 -16.13 0.55 -18.62
C GLU A 109 -14.74 -0.03 -18.87
N ARG A 110 -14.29 -0.10 -20.13
CA ARG A 110 -12.94 -0.57 -20.49
C ARG A 110 -11.86 0.34 -19.93
N LEU A 111 -12.07 1.66 -19.99
CA LEU A 111 -11.13 2.63 -19.43
C LEU A 111 -11.05 2.52 -17.91
N SER A 112 -12.18 2.32 -17.24
CA SER A 112 -12.24 2.10 -15.79
C SER A 112 -11.51 0.82 -15.39
N LEU A 113 -11.71 -0.28 -16.15
CA LEU A 113 -10.98 -1.53 -15.92
C LEU A 113 -9.47 -1.36 -16.10
N LEU A 114 -9.04 -0.65 -17.15
CA LEU A 114 -7.63 -0.34 -17.36
C LEU A 114 -7.06 0.45 -16.17
N GLY A 115 -7.77 1.47 -15.70
CA GLY A 115 -7.38 2.24 -14.51
C GLY A 115 -7.23 1.38 -13.26
N LEU A 116 -8.16 0.44 -13.03
CA LEU A 116 -8.10 -0.52 -11.92
C LEU A 116 -6.88 -1.44 -12.02
N ILE A 117 -6.58 -1.97 -13.22
CA ILE A 117 -5.42 -2.82 -13.46
C ILE A 117 -4.12 -2.03 -13.20
N LEU A 118 -4.00 -0.82 -13.73
CA LEU A 118 -2.82 0.03 -13.56
C LEU A 118 -2.59 0.42 -12.10
N ASP A 119 -3.66 0.74 -11.36
CA ASP A 119 -3.56 1.05 -9.92
C ASP A 119 -3.07 -0.17 -9.13
N LYS A 120 -3.63 -1.35 -9.41
CA LYS A 120 -3.20 -2.59 -8.76
C LYS A 120 -1.74 -2.92 -9.06
N VAL A 121 -1.31 -2.87 -10.31
CA VAL A 121 0.10 -3.08 -10.70
C VAL A 121 1.00 -2.05 -10.02
N GLY A 122 0.62 -0.77 -10.01
CA GLY A 122 1.37 0.29 -9.33
C GLY A 122 1.45 0.08 -7.82
N SER A 123 0.38 -0.42 -7.19
CA SER A 123 0.35 -0.77 -5.78
C SER A 123 1.29 -1.95 -5.48
N ASP A 124 1.23 -3.00 -6.28
CA ASP A 124 2.06 -4.18 -6.10
C ASP A 124 3.56 -3.85 -6.30
N LEU A 125 3.90 -3.01 -7.29
CA LEU A 125 5.27 -2.53 -7.48
C LEU A 125 5.77 -1.70 -6.29
N ARG A 126 4.94 -0.80 -5.74
CA ARG A 126 5.31 -0.05 -4.53
C ARG A 126 5.53 -0.98 -3.33
N ASN A 127 4.69 -1.99 -3.16
CA ASN A 127 4.84 -2.95 -2.08
C ASN A 127 6.16 -3.73 -2.21
N ILE A 128 6.49 -4.22 -3.41
CA ILE A 128 7.77 -4.89 -3.68
C ILE A 128 8.96 -3.97 -3.36
N TYR A 129 8.89 -2.71 -3.78
CA TYR A 129 9.95 -1.74 -3.48
C TYR A 129 10.15 -1.53 -1.98
N TYR A 130 9.07 -1.35 -1.22
CA TYR A 130 9.16 -1.19 0.24
C TYR A 130 9.66 -2.47 0.93
N GLU A 131 9.23 -3.64 0.47
CA GLU A 131 9.71 -4.92 0.98
C GLU A 131 11.21 -5.08 0.75
N GLU A 132 11.70 -4.73 -0.45
CA GLU A 132 13.12 -4.76 -0.78
C GLU A 132 13.93 -3.81 0.12
N GLN A 133 13.44 -2.59 0.37
CA GLN A 133 14.09 -1.67 1.29
C GLN A 133 14.22 -2.25 2.71
N ILE A 134 13.14 -2.81 3.26
CA ILE A 134 13.15 -3.43 4.59
C ILE A 134 14.17 -4.57 4.64
N LEU A 135 14.21 -5.43 3.62
CA LEU A 135 15.16 -6.54 3.56
C LEU A 135 16.61 -6.04 3.48
N ASN A 136 16.88 -5.00 2.70
CA ASN A 136 18.21 -4.41 2.61
C ASN A 136 18.66 -3.80 3.94
N GLU A 137 17.79 -3.11 4.65
CA GLU A 137 18.08 -2.57 5.98
C GLU A 137 18.35 -3.67 7.01
N MET A 138 17.60 -4.77 6.95
CA MET A 138 17.85 -5.96 7.78
C MET A 138 19.24 -6.56 7.48
N LEU A 139 19.58 -6.71 6.19
CA LEU A 139 20.90 -7.19 5.76
C LEU A 139 22.04 -6.32 6.30
N GLU A 140 21.93 -5.01 6.19
CA GLU A 140 22.93 -4.09 6.72
C GLU A 140 23.03 -4.16 8.25
N SER A 141 21.89 -4.36 8.93
CA SER A 141 21.88 -4.58 10.37
C SER A 141 22.62 -5.86 10.77
N PHE A 142 22.43 -6.97 10.03
CA PHE A 142 23.17 -8.22 10.27
C PHE A 142 24.65 -8.06 10.03
N LYS A 143 25.08 -7.33 8.99
CA LYS A 143 26.50 -7.03 8.75
C LYS A 143 27.08 -6.24 9.91
N GLY A 144 26.36 -5.23 10.41
CA GLY A 144 26.79 -4.45 11.57
C GLY A 144 26.88 -5.27 12.85
N ILE A 145 25.97 -6.22 13.08
CA ILE A 145 26.03 -7.15 14.21
C ILE A 145 27.27 -8.04 14.09
N LYS A 146 27.50 -8.62 12.90
CA LYS A 146 28.67 -9.45 12.64
C LYS A 146 29.98 -8.73 12.96
N SER A 147 30.16 -7.51 12.44
CA SER A 147 31.33 -6.70 12.70
C SER A 147 31.56 -6.46 14.21
N LYS A 148 30.47 -6.17 14.94
CA LYS A 148 30.55 -5.92 16.38
C LYS A 148 30.77 -7.18 17.22
N ILE A 149 30.30 -8.33 16.80
CA ILE A 149 30.59 -9.64 17.41
C ILE A 149 32.06 -9.95 17.24
N GLU A 150 32.64 -9.68 16.06
CA GLU A 150 34.04 -9.87 15.75
C GLU A 150 34.98 -8.92 16.57
N GLU A 151 34.47 -7.77 17.00
CA GLU A 151 35.21 -6.71 17.71
C GLU A 151 35.06 -6.72 19.25
N SER A 152 34.10 -7.45 19.84
CA SER A 152 33.71 -7.26 21.24
C SER A 152 33.35 -8.54 21.97
N GLU A 153 33.98 -8.77 23.11
CA GLU A 153 33.78 -9.96 23.96
C GLU A 153 32.54 -9.90 24.89
N ALA A 154 31.91 -8.76 25.15
CA ALA A 154 30.96 -8.67 26.26
C ALA A 154 29.60 -8.01 26.03
N SER A 155 29.34 -7.40 24.88
CA SER A 155 28.11 -6.56 24.68
C SER A 155 27.16 -7.03 23.60
N VAL A 156 27.36 -8.23 23.09
CA VAL A 156 26.64 -8.74 21.90
C VAL A 156 25.14 -8.80 22.09
N SER A 157 24.67 -9.27 23.23
CA SER A 157 23.22 -9.42 23.50
C SER A 157 22.48 -8.08 23.50
N HIS A 158 23.09 -7.01 24.03
CA HIS A 158 22.48 -5.67 24.05
C HIS A 158 22.33 -5.09 22.64
N LEU A 159 23.36 -5.21 21.82
CA LEU A 159 23.34 -4.73 20.43
C LEU A 159 22.29 -5.47 19.59
N MET A 160 22.16 -6.78 19.80
CA MET A 160 21.13 -7.57 19.11
C MET A 160 19.72 -7.18 19.54
N VAL A 161 19.49 -6.91 20.83
CA VAL A 161 18.20 -6.42 21.35
C VAL A 161 17.82 -5.09 20.70
N ASP A 162 18.78 -4.16 20.56
CA ASP A 162 18.51 -2.86 19.93
C ASP A 162 18.13 -3.00 18.45
N VAL A 163 18.85 -3.85 17.71
CA VAL A 163 18.55 -4.12 16.30
C VAL A 163 17.17 -4.77 16.13
N ILE A 164 16.86 -5.79 16.94
CA ILE A 164 15.56 -6.45 16.93
C ILE A 164 14.45 -5.44 17.24
N SER A 165 14.63 -4.61 18.26
CA SER A 165 13.64 -3.60 18.64
C SER A 165 13.41 -2.57 17.53
N ALA A 166 14.46 -2.17 16.80
CA ALA A 166 14.35 -1.28 15.66
C ALA A 166 13.56 -1.92 14.52
N LYS A 167 13.84 -3.19 14.19
CA LYS A 167 13.14 -3.94 13.15
C LYS A 167 11.69 -4.25 13.50
N GLN A 168 11.38 -4.52 14.77
CA GLN A 168 9.99 -4.66 15.22
C GLN A 168 9.19 -3.38 15.00
N ARG A 169 9.75 -2.21 15.34
CA ARG A 169 9.09 -0.92 15.09
C ARG A 169 8.86 -0.67 13.61
N GLU A 170 9.82 -0.99 12.78
CA GLU A 170 9.72 -0.85 11.33
C GLU A 170 8.61 -1.75 10.76
N LEU A 171 8.55 -3.01 11.20
CA LEU A 171 7.50 -3.94 10.82
C LEU A 171 6.11 -3.45 11.24
N GLU A 172 5.97 -2.91 12.46
CA GLU A 172 4.71 -2.32 12.93
C GLU A 172 4.30 -1.09 12.11
N ASN A 173 5.27 -0.24 11.74
CA ASN A 173 5.01 0.91 10.87
C ASN A 173 4.59 0.46 9.47
N GLY A 174 5.23 -0.56 8.91
CA GLY A 174 4.83 -1.17 7.65
C GLY A 174 3.41 -1.74 7.68
N LYS A 175 3.01 -2.38 8.79
CA LYS A 175 1.63 -2.85 9.01
C LYS A 175 0.62 -1.69 9.01
N ARG A 176 0.91 -0.61 9.75
CA ARG A 176 0.04 0.57 9.83
C ARG A 176 -0.14 1.24 8.48
N ALA A 177 0.92 1.32 7.70
CA ALA A 177 0.89 1.89 6.35
C ALA A 177 0.21 0.96 5.32
N ASN A 178 -0.14 -0.26 5.69
CA ASN A 178 -0.67 -1.31 4.81
C ASN A 178 0.17 -1.49 3.52
N SER A 179 1.49 -1.31 3.67
CA SER A 179 2.47 -1.24 2.56
C SER A 179 3.17 -2.55 2.28
N ILE A 180 2.95 -3.57 3.11
CA ILE A 180 3.62 -4.88 3.02
C ILE A 180 2.55 -5.96 2.85
N SER A 181 2.75 -6.90 1.92
CA SER A 181 1.87 -8.06 1.74
C SER A 181 1.85 -8.98 2.96
N ASP A 182 0.74 -9.69 3.19
CA ASP A 182 0.59 -10.56 4.36
C ASP A 182 1.62 -11.70 4.37
N ASP A 183 2.00 -12.23 3.21
CA ASP A 183 3.03 -13.26 3.11
C ASP A 183 4.40 -12.72 3.52
N ARG A 184 4.74 -11.53 3.08
CA ARG A 184 5.99 -10.86 3.41
C ARG A 184 6.03 -10.45 4.89
N ARG A 185 4.89 -9.99 5.45
CA ARG A 185 4.76 -9.75 6.90
C ARG A 185 5.10 -10.99 7.69
N ARG A 186 4.58 -12.17 7.29
CA ARG A 186 4.89 -13.43 7.99
C ARG A 186 6.38 -13.76 7.96
N ILE A 187 7.04 -13.57 6.82
CA ILE A 187 8.49 -13.78 6.69
C ILE A 187 9.26 -12.83 7.61
N LEU A 188 8.94 -11.53 7.58
CA LEU A 188 9.60 -10.53 8.42
C LEU A 188 9.38 -10.79 9.91
N HIS A 189 8.16 -11.17 10.33
CA HIS A 189 7.88 -11.61 11.70
C HIS A 189 8.67 -12.85 12.08
N GLY A 190 8.76 -13.84 11.20
CA GLY A 190 9.54 -15.05 11.43
C GLY A 190 11.01 -14.71 11.66
N THR A 191 11.57 -13.80 10.86
CA THR A 191 12.96 -13.34 11.01
C THR A 191 13.16 -12.62 12.34
N VAL A 192 12.28 -11.70 12.73
CA VAL A 192 12.36 -11.01 14.02
C VAL A 192 12.31 -12.00 15.18
N ASN A 193 11.37 -12.95 15.16
CA ASN A 193 11.26 -13.97 16.20
C ASN A 193 12.50 -14.87 16.29
N ALA A 194 13.11 -15.21 15.16
CA ALA A 194 14.35 -15.98 15.12
C ALA A 194 15.52 -15.18 15.73
N MET A 195 15.59 -13.87 15.47
CA MET A 195 16.58 -12.98 16.09
C MET A 195 16.39 -12.90 17.62
N GLU A 196 15.17 -12.74 18.10
CA GLU A 196 14.84 -12.74 19.54
C GLU A 196 15.24 -14.07 20.22
N SER A 197 14.95 -15.18 19.55
CA SER A 197 15.34 -16.51 20.03
C SER A 197 16.86 -16.68 20.09
N ALA A 198 17.58 -16.16 19.09
CA ALA A 198 19.04 -16.18 19.07
C ALA A 198 19.65 -15.32 20.20
N VAL A 199 19.11 -14.13 20.46
CA VAL A 199 19.53 -13.27 21.59
C VAL A 199 19.31 -13.98 22.93
N THR A 200 18.16 -14.61 23.08
CA THR A 200 17.83 -15.36 24.30
C THR A 200 18.77 -16.55 24.51
N ALA A 201 19.08 -17.29 23.45
CA ALA A 201 20.02 -18.39 23.48
C ALA A 201 21.45 -17.94 23.87
N LEU A 202 21.93 -16.82 23.31
CA LEU A 202 23.18 -16.20 23.65
C LEU A 202 23.26 -15.81 25.13
N ALA A 203 22.20 -15.16 25.62
CA ALA A 203 22.11 -14.74 27.02
C ALA A 203 22.12 -15.92 28.00
N GLN A 204 21.52 -17.07 27.61
CA GLN A 204 21.44 -18.29 28.43
C GLN A 204 22.69 -19.18 28.35
N ALA A 205 23.31 -19.27 27.18
CA ALA A 205 24.42 -20.19 26.93
C ALA A 205 25.78 -19.69 27.42
N GLY A 206 25.87 -18.38 27.75
CA GLY A 206 27.17 -17.78 28.10
C GLY A 206 28.17 -17.86 26.95
N ASP A 207 27.68 -17.68 25.71
CA ASP A 207 28.51 -17.69 24.50
C ASP A 207 29.33 -16.40 24.43
N PRO A 208 30.61 -16.43 24.90
CA PRO A 208 31.41 -15.21 25.04
C PRO A 208 31.77 -14.59 23.69
N ASP A 209 31.83 -15.41 22.64
CA ASP A 209 32.25 -14.98 21.31
C ASP A 209 31.04 -14.62 20.41
N GLY A 210 29.83 -14.92 20.85
CA GLY A 210 28.59 -14.69 20.05
C GLY A 210 28.49 -15.51 18.77
N THR A 211 29.41 -16.44 18.54
CA THR A 211 29.54 -17.18 17.29
C THR A 211 28.34 -18.10 17.04
N GLN A 212 27.85 -18.80 18.06
CA GLN A 212 26.68 -19.66 17.95
C GLN A 212 25.41 -18.85 17.65
N GLY A 213 25.23 -17.73 18.33
CA GLY A 213 24.08 -16.87 18.07
C GLY A 213 24.09 -16.27 16.68
N PHE A 214 25.27 -15.91 16.18
CA PHE A 214 25.40 -15.42 14.81
C PHE A 214 25.04 -16.49 13.76
N GLU A 215 25.47 -17.75 13.94
CA GLU A 215 25.10 -18.84 13.04
C GLU A 215 23.60 -19.14 13.08
N ILE A 216 22.94 -19.06 14.25
CA ILE A 216 21.49 -19.20 14.36
C ILE A 216 20.78 -18.10 13.57
N ILE A 217 21.22 -16.84 13.70
CA ILE A 217 20.67 -15.71 12.95
C ILE A 217 20.87 -15.91 11.44
N ARG A 218 22.07 -16.30 11.02
CA ARG A 218 22.39 -16.54 9.61
C ARG A 218 21.53 -17.63 8.99
N GLN A 219 21.24 -18.70 9.71
CA GLN A 219 20.37 -19.79 9.23
C GLN A 219 18.89 -19.42 9.19
N SER A 220 18.47 -18.40 9.93
CA SER A 220 17.09 -17.95 10.01
C SER A 220 16.73 -16.90 8.94
N TYR A 221 17.73 -16.38 8.24
CA TYR A 221 17.61 -15.39 7.16
C TYR A 221 17.52 -16.07 5.81
#